data_885dbccdb0becda2f9aafda04f4bcc3d
#
_entry.id   885dbccdb0becda2f9aafda04f4bcc3d
#
_cell.length_a   1.000
_cell.length_b   1.000
_cell.length_c   1.000
_cell.angle_alpha   90.00
_cell.angle_beta   90.00
_cell.angle_gamma   90.00
#
_symmetry.space_group_name_H-M   'P 1'
#
loop_
_entity.id
_entity.type
_entity.pdbx_description
1 polymer ?
#
loop_
_entity_poly.entity_id
_entity_poly.type
_entity_poly.pdbx_seq_one_letter_code
_entity_poly.pdbx_strand_id
1 'polypeptide(L)'
;MKKIFSLVIIFISCTVFSQKVPAVNKTLFSKEALAQKITSQNGKKLSVSEVLKQHEGKILIIDFWASWCRDCILALPSTKELKEKNPEIEFVYFSLDRSHDQWKKGLEKYQIAENENYWFDEGWKNNFNNYIDLNWVPRFII
;
A
#
# COMPACT_ATOMS: atom_id res chain seq x y z
N MET A 1 -46.14 46.53 10.44
CA MET A 1 -45.11 45.73 11.15
C MET A 1 -44.45 44.78 10.15
N LYS A 2 -43.26 45.15 9.69
CA LYS A 2 -42.50 44.34 8.74
C LYS A 2 -41.59 43.38 9.52
N LYS A 3 -41.85 42.08 9.44
CA LYS A 3 -40.97 41.04 10.00
C LYS A 3 -39.79 40.84 9.09
N ILE A 4 -38.60 41.23 9.52
CA ILE A 4 -37.33 40.95 8.83
C ILE A 4 -36.91 39.54 9.23
N PHE A 5 -36.99 38.58 8.28
CA PHE A 5 -36.43 37.25 8.46
C PHE A 5 -34.90 37.33 8.19
N SER A 6 -34.13 37.25 9.27
CA SER A 6 -32.68 37.21 9.20
C SER A 6 -32.26 35.79 8.78
N LEU A 7 -31.78 35.64 7.54
CA LEU A 7 -31.26 34.37 7.01
C LEU A 7 -29.84 34.18 7.54
N VAL A 8 -29.68 33.34 8.56
CA VAL A 8 -28.33 32.92 9.06
C VAL A 8 -27.78 31.88 8.11
N ILE A 9 -26.87 32.28 7.25
CA ILE A 9 -26.10 31.37 6.40
C ILE A 9 -24.99 30.78 7.25
N ILE A 10 -25.16 29.52 7.65
CA ILE A 10 -24.12 28.73 8.32
C ILE A 10 -23.13 28.26 7.26
N PHE A 11 -21.98 28.91 7.19
CA PHE A 11 -20.83 28.39 6.42
C PHE A 11 -20.27 27.18 7.15
N ILE A 12 -20.63 25.98 6.68
CA ILE A 12 -19.94 24.76 7.07
C ILE A 12 -18.62 24.75 6.29
N SER A 13 -17.54 25.16 6.94
CA SER A 13 -16.20 24.99 6.42
C SER A 13 -15.85 23.50 6.46
N CYS A 14 -15.99 22.81 5.31
CA CYS A 14 -15.40 21.50 5.13
C CYS A 14 -13.88 21.65 5.20
N THR A 15 -13.29 21.33 6.35
CA THR A 15 -11.83 21.15 6.44
C THR A 15 -11.49 19.88 5.67
N VAL A 16 -11.05 20.06 4.43
CA VAL A 16 -10.48 18.97 3.65
C VAL A 16 -9.16 18.61 4.32
N PHE A 17 -9.12 17.47 5.03
CA PHE A 17 -7.87 16.88 5.47
C PHE A 17 -7.10 16.44 4.23
N SER A 18 -6.28 17.34 3.69
CA SER A 18 -5.35 16.98 2.64
C SER A 18 -4.34 15.97 3.20
N GLN A 19 -4.33 14.76 2.63
CA GLN A 19 -3.28 13.80 2.94
C GLN A 19 -1.95 14.41 2.54
N LYS A 20 -1.04 14.50 3.50
CA LYS A 20 0.29 15.05 3.25
C LYS A 20 1.06 14.08 2.35
N VAL A 21 1.28 14.47 1.10
CA VAL A 21 2.14 13.69 0.20
C VAL A 21 3.55 13.67 0.80
N PRO A 22 4.15 12.49 1.02
CA PRO A 22 5.52 12.40 1.52
C PRO A 22 6.47 13.10 0.56
N ALA A 23 7.34 13.96 1.07
CA ALA A 23 8.42 14.57 0.32
C ALA A 23 9.57 13.56 0.16
N VAL A 24 9.32 12.46 -0.54
CA VAL A 24 10.30 11.41 -0.73
C VAL A 24 11.03 11.62 -2.04
N ASN A 25 12.14 12.35 -2.00
CA ASN A 25 13.13 12.42 -3.08
C ASN A 25 14.26 11.39 -2.86
N LYS A 26 13.93 10.22 -2.31
CA LYS A 26 14.93 9.18 -2.03
C LYS A 26 15.01 8.24 -3.23
N THR A 27 16.15 8.22 -3.88
CA THR A 27 16.45 7.33 -5.02
C THR A 27 17.08 6.00 -4.59
N LEU A 28 17.48 5.88 -3.32
CA LEU A 28 18.11 4.68 -2.76
C LEU A 28 17.48 4.36 -1.41
N PHE A 29 17.24 3.09 -1.14
CA PHE A 29 16.80 2.62 0.17
C PHE A 29 17.98 2.55 1.15
N SER A 30 17.73 2.84 2.44
CA SER A 30 18.73 2.63 3.49
C SER A 30 18.99 1.15 3.73
N LYS A 31 20.16 0.83 4.31
CA LYS A 31 20.51 -0.55 4.68
C LYS A 31 19.51 -1.15 5.66
N GLU A 32 19.04 -0.35 6.62
CA GLU A 32 18.07 -0.74 7.63
C GLU A 32 16.71 -1.04 7.01
N ALA A 33 16.25 -0.22 6.06
CA ALA A 33 15.03 -0.45 5.30
C ALA A 33 15.13 -1.75 4.49
N LEU A 34 16.23 -1.95 3.79
CA LEU A 34 16.47 -3.15 2.98
C LEU A 34 16.59 -4.44 3.81
N ALA A 35 17.07 -4.33 5.07
CA ALA A 35 17.19 -5.47 6.00
C ALA A 35 15.84 -5.86 6.63
N GLN A 36 14.79 -5.03 6.48
CA GLN A 36 13.46 -5.32 7.04
C GLN A 36 12.97 -6.70 6.60
N LYS A 37 12.50 -7.50 7.58
CA LYS A 37 11.96 -8.82 7.29
C LYS A 37 10.51 -8.76 6.84
N ILE A 38 10.18 -9.64 5.92
CA ILE A 38 8.86 -9.80 5.33
C ILE A 38 8.60 -11.30 5.11
N THR A 39 7.36 -11.73 5.23
CA THR A 39 6.96 -13.14 5.14
C THR A 39 6.25 -13.41 3.83
N SER A 40 6.73 -14.40 3.06
CA SER A 40 6.10 -14.86 1.82
C SER A 40 4.88 -15.77 2.10
N GLN A 41 4.09 -16.04 1.06
CA GLN A 41 2.88 -16.89 1.18
C GLN A 41 3.15 -18.30 1.71
N ASN A 42 4.33 -18.86 1.46
CA ASN A 42 4.74 -20.17 1.96
C ASN A 42 5.37 -20.10 3.37
N GLY A 43 5.32 -18.94 4.03
CA GLY A 43 5.84 -18.76 5.40
C GLY A 43 7.34 -18.50 5.49
N LYS A 44 8.06 -18.40 4.36
CA LYS A 44 9.48 -18.09 4.37
C LYS A 44 9.70 -16.61 4.72
N LYS A 45 10.61 -16.35 5.67
CA LYS A 45 11.05 -15.00 5.99
C LYS A 45 12.21 -14.58 5.09
N LEU A 46 12.04 -13.45 4.42
CA LEU A 46 13.02 -12.82 3.54
C LEU A 46 13.30 -11.40 4.04
N SER A 47 14.39 -10.79 3.63
CA SER A 47 14.54 -9.35 3.71
C SER A 47 13.89 -8.68 2.49
N VAL A 48 13.50 -7.43 2.62
CA VAL A 48 13.05 -6.64 1.46
C VAL A 48 14.11 -6.63 0.37
N SER A 49 15.41 -6.54 0.74
CA SER A 49 16.52 -6.65 -0.22
C SER A 49 16.50 -7.95 -1.02
N GLU A 50 16.21 -9.10 -0.37
CA GLU A 50 16.13 -10.38 -1.07
C GLU A 50 14.96 -10.43 -2.06
N VAL A 51 13.82 -9.80 -1.71
CA VAL A 51 12.68 -9.67 -2.63
C VAL A 51 13.06 -8.78 -3.81
N LEU A 52 13.57 -7.56 -3.55
CA LEU A 52 13.90 -6.61 -4.63
C LEU A 52 14.96 -7.15 -5.61
N LYS A 53 15.93 -7.94 -5.12
CA LYS A 53 16.95 -8.56 -5.97
C LYS A 53 16.40 -9.55 -6.98
N GLN A 54 15.25 -10.15 -6.73
CA GLN A 54 14.60 -11.07 -7.67
C GLN A 54 14.09 -10.35 -8.92
N HIS A 55 13.90 -9.03 -8.82
CA HIS A 55 13.40 -8.15 -9.88
C HIS A 55 14.47 -7.22 -10.46
N GLU A 56 15.75 -7.51 -10.19
CA GLU A 56 16.84 -6.65 -10.65
C GLU A 56 16.84 -6.53 -12.19
N GLY A 57 16.93 -5.29 -12.68
CA GLY A 57 16.88 -5.00 -14.11
C GLY A 57 15.46 -4.93 -14.71
N LYS A 58 14.42 -5.03 -13.87
CA LYS A 58 13.01 -4.90 -14.28
C LYS A 58 12.40 -3.63 -13.70
N ILE A 59 11.31 -3.16 -14.32
CA ILE A 59 10.44 -2.17 -13.71
C ILE A 59 9.54 -2.92 -12.74
N LEU A 60 9.65 -2.60 -11.45
CA LEU A 60 8.88 -3.21 -10.38
C LEU A 60 7.92 -2.21 -9.76
N ILE A 61 6.65 -2.58 -9.65
CA ILE A 61 5.67 -1.85 -8.86
C ILE A 61 5.43 -2.62 -7.55
N ILE A 62 5.64 -1.94 -6.43
CA ILE A 62 5.30 -2.43 -5.09
C ILE A 62 3.96 -1.83 -4.70
N ASP A 63 2.95 -2.67 -4.51
CA ASP A 63 1.61 -2.29 -4.06
C ASP A 63 1.48 -2.56 -2.56
N PHE A 64 1.36 -1.50 -1.76
CA PHE A 64 1.08 -1.59 -0.33
C PHE A 64 -0.43 -1.60 -0.11
N TRP A 65 -0.91 -2.66 0.50
CA TRP A 65 -2.34 -2.90 0.66
C TRP A 65 -2.67 -3.58 1.99
N ALA A 66 -3.95 -3.76 2.25
CA ALA A 66 -4.43 -4.64 3.31
C ALA A 66 -5.84 -5.15 2.98
N SER A 67 -6.20 -6.32 3.48
CA SER A 67 -7.51 -6.95 3.21
C SER A 67 -8.70 -6.19 3.80
N TRP A 68 -8.47 -5.36 4.80
CA TRP A 68 -9.45 -4.47 5.42
C TRP A 68 -9.54 -3.09 4.75
N CYS A 69 -8.63 -2.78 3.82
CA CYS A 69 -8.56 -1.49 3.14
C CYS A 69 -9.54 -1.47 1.95
N ARG A 70 -10.67 -0.78 2.11
CA ARG A 70 -11.68 -0.68 1.06
C ARG A 70 -11.13 -0.12 -0.25
N ASP A 71 -10.35 0.95 -0.17
CA ASP A 71 -9.83 1.64 -1.36
C ASP A 71 -8.77 0.78 -2.09
N CYS A 72 -7.99 -0.03 -1.33
CA CYS A 72 -7.10 -1.03 -1.91
C CYS A 72 -7.87 -2.04 -2.76
N ILE A 73 -8.99 -2.53 -2.21
CA ILE A 73 -9.83 -3.53 -2.89
C ILE A 73 -10.46 -2.94 -4.16
N LEU A 74 -10.90 -1.69 -4.11
CA LEU A 74 -11.45 -0.98 -5.27
C LEU A 74 -10.39 -0.72 -6.35
N ALA A 75 -9.11 -0.64 -5.98
CA ALA A 75 -8.00 -0.45 -6.93
C ALA A 75 -7.58 -1.75 -7.64
N LEU A 76 -7.86 -2.94 -7.08
CA LEU A 76 -7.40 -4.21 -7.64
C LEU A 76 -7.77 -4.44 -9.12
N PRO A 77 -9.00 -4.14 -9.59
CA PRO A 77 -9.33 -4.30 -11.00
C PRO A 77 -8.46 -3.45 -11.92
N SER A 78 -8.19 -2.20 -11.54
CA SER A 78 -7.33 -1.29 -12.32
C SER A 78 -5.86 -1.73 -12.29
N THR A 79 -5.38 -2.24 -11.15
CA THR A 79 -4.03 -2.81 -11.03
C THR A 79 -3.88 -4.05 -11.91
N LYS A 80 -4.91 -4.91 -11.96
CA LYS A 80 -4.94 -6.09 -12.83
C LYS A 80 -4.91 -5.69 -14.31
N GLU A 81 -5.72 -4.73 -14.71
CA GLU A 81 -5.75 -4.20 -16.10
C GLU A 81 -4.38 -3.61 -16.49
N LEU A 82 -3.75 -2.84 -15.57
CA LEU A 82 -2.43 -2.27 -15.80
C LEU A 82 -1.39 -3.37 -16.04
N LYS A 83 -1.40 -4.42 -15.22
CA LYS A 83 -0.52 -5.59 -15.34
C LYS A 83 -0.72 -6.33 -16.67
N GLU A 84 -1.97 -6.54 -17.07
CA GLU A 84 -2.30 -7.22 -18.32
C GLU A 84 -1.85 -6.43 -19.57
N LYS A 85 -1.92 -5.09 -19.51
CA LYS A 85 -1.50 -4.21 -20.60
C LYS A 85 0.02 -3.98 -20.69
N ASN A 86 0.74 -4.25 -19.61
CA ASN A 86 2.18 -3.97 -19.50
C ASN A 86 2.91 -5.19 -18.93
N PRO A 87 3.05 -6.28 -19.71
CA PRO A 87 3.62 -7.53 -19.22
C PRO A 87 5.12 -7.43 -18.86
N GLU A 88 5.80 -6.36 -19.26
CA GLU A 88 7.18 -6.04 -18.90
C GLU A 88 7.33 -5.47 -17.50
N ILE A 89 6.22 -5.03 -16.87
CA ILE A 89 6.21 -4.49 -15.50
C ILE A 89 5.87 -5.61 -14.52
N GLU A 90 6.72 -5.78 -13.54
CA GLU A 90 6.51 -6.74 -12.47
C GLU A 90 5.80 -6.09 -11.28
N PHE A 91 4.98 -6.88 -10.58
CA PHE A 91 4.18 -6.41 -9.45
C PHE A 91 4.41 -7.31 -8.25
N VAL A 92 4.70 -6.70 -7.10
CA VAL A 92 4.70 -7.37 -5.80
C VAL A 92 3.73 -6.67 -4.86
N TYR A 93 3.07 -7.44 -4.01
CA TYR A 93 2.08 -6.95 -3.06
C TYR A 93 2.61 -7.07 -1.64
N PHE A 94 2.71 -5.94 -0.93
CA PHE A 94 3.15 -5.88 0.46
C PHE A 94 1.97 -5.60 1.37
N SER A 95 1.57 -6.59 2.14
CA SER A 95 0.41 -6.50 3.03
C SER A 95 0.76 -5.92 4.39
N LEU A 96 -0.15 -5.08 4.90
CA LEU A 96 -0.17 -4.51 6.24
C LEU A 96 -1.30 -5.09 7.10
N ASP A 97 -1.78 -6.28 6.77
CA ASP A 97 -2.76 -6.98 7.57
C ASP A 97 -2.25 -7.25 8.99
N ARG A 98 -3.16 -7.24 9.95
CA ARG A 98 -2.82 -7.37 11.37
C ARG A 98 -2.39 -8.78 11.79
N SER A 99 -2.72 -9.79 10.98
CA SER A 99 -2.34 -11.18 11.21
C SER A 99 -2.15 -11.93 9.91
N HIS A 100 -1.36 -12.99 9.95
CA HIS A 100 -1.14 -13.89 8.83
C HIS A 100 -2.44 -14.50 8.31
N ASP A 101 -3.34 -14.91 9.21
CA ASP A 101 -4.64 -15.50 8.84
C ASP A 101 -5.53 -14.48 8.12
N GLN A 102 -5.56 -13.23 8.58
CA GLN A 102 -6.31 -12.17 7.93
C GLN A 102 -5.79 -11.92 6.51
N TRP A 103 -4.47 -11.83 6.36
CA TRP A 103 -3.83 -11.70 5.07
C TRP A 103 -4.17 -12.87 4.13
N LYS A 104 -3.98 -14.12 4.56
CA LYS A 104 -4.28 -15.32 3.77
C LYS A 104 -5.73 -15.34 3.30
N LYS A 105 -6.68 -15.09 4.20
CA LYS A 105 -8.11 -14.98 3.84
C LYS A 105 -8.38 -13.86 2.84
N GLY A 106 -7.65 -12.74 2.96
CA GLY A 106 -7.72 -11.64 2.02
C GLY A 106 -7.25 -12.02 0.61
N LEU A 107 -6.11 -12.73 0.50
CA LEU A 107 -5.59 -13.22 -0.77
C LEU A 107 -6.60 -14.11 -1.52
N GLU A 108 -7.22 -15.04 -0.79
CA GLU A 108 -8.24 -15.94 -1.34
C GLU A 108 -9.51 -15.18 -1.75
N LYS A 109 -10.03 -14.37 -0.82
CA LYS A 109 -11.28 -13.61 -1.02
C LYS A 109 -11.22 -12.69 -2.22
N TYR A 110 -10.09 -12.03 -2.44
CA TYR A 110 -9.92 -11.05 -3.52
C TYR A 110 -9.21 -11.63 -4.75
N GLN A 111 -8.97 -12.93 -4.77
CA GLN A 111 -8.40 -13.68 -5.91
C GLN A 111 -7.06 -13.11 -6.38
N ILE A 112 -6.21 -12.76 -5.44
CA ILE A 112 -4.85 -12.26 -5.70
C ILE A 112 -3.75 -13.20 -5.18
N ALA A 113 -4.11 -14.40 -4.76
CA ALA A 113 -3.18 -15.40 -4.26
C ALA A 113 -2.15 -15.88 -5.30
N GLU A 114 -2.47 -15.75 -6.59
CA GLU A 114 -1.57 -16.10 -7.70
C GLU A 114 -0.47 -15.06 -7.94
N ASN A 115 -0.61 -13.87 -7.35
CA ASN A 115 0.39 -12.83 -7.44
C ASN A 115 1.53 -13.08 -6.45
N GLU A 116 2.63 -12.36 -6.64
CA GLU A 116 3.73 -12.36 -5.70
C GLU A 116 3.36 -11.50 -4.48
N ASN A 117 3.13 -12.16 -3.34
CA ASN A 117 2.59 -11.55 -2.15
C ASN A 117 3.48 -11.77 -0.95
N TYR A 118 3.65 -10.72 -0.16
CA TYR A 118 4.39 -10.70 1.10
C TYR A 118 3.62 -9.97 2.18
N TRP A 119 3.89 -10.31 3.43
CA TRP A 119 3.25 -9.73 4.59
C TRP A 119 4.27 -9.23 5.60
N PHE A 120 4.10 -7.98 6.05
CA PHE A 120 4.84 -7.43 7.17
C PHE A 120 4.20 -7.87 8.48
N ASP A 121 4.82 -8.81 9.20
CA ASP A 121 4.35 -9.28 10.50
C ASP A 121 4.42 -8.19 11.59
N GLU A 122 5.30 -7.21 11.42
CA GLU A 122 5.38 -6.00 12.26
C GLU A 122 4.32 -4.93 11.88
N GLY A 123 3.54 -5.16 10.82
CA GLY A 123 2.52 -4.23 10.35
C GLY A 123 3.09 -2.88 9.89
N TRP A 124 2.44 -1.79 10.32
CA TRP A 124 2.78 -0.43 9.88
C TRP A 124 4.15 0.06 10.32
N LYS A 125 4.54 -0.25 11.57
CA LYS A 125 5.73 0.31 12.22
C LYS A 125 6.93 -0.62 12.04
N ASN A 126 7.52 -0.57 10.87
CA ASN A 126 8.75 -1.28 10.55
C ASN A 126 9.75 -0.35 9.84
N ASN A 127 10.98 -0.77 9.72
CA ASN A 127 12.05 0.07 9.18
C ASN A 127 11.80 0.48 7.73
N PHE A 128 11.24 -0.41 6.90
CA PHE A 128 10.97 -0.11 5.50
C PHE A 128 9.84 0.91 5.36
N ASN A 129 8.72 0.67 6.03
CA ASN A 129 7.56 1.56 5.98
C ASN A 129 7.87 2.95 6.54
N ASN A 130 8.64 3.02 7.66
CA ASN A 130 9.10 4.28 8.22
C ASN A 130 10.02 5.04 7.27
N TYR A 131 10.91 4.32 6.57
CA TYR A 131 11.84 4.93 5.62
C TYR A 131 11.13 5.61 4.45
N ILE A 132 10.05 5.00 3.94
CA ILE A 132 9.27 5.54 2.81
C ILE A 132 8.12 6.45 3.25
N ASP A 133 8.03 6.81 4.54
CA ASP A 133 6.93 7.58 5.12
C ASP A 133 5.55 6.99 4.78
N LEU A 134 5.41 5.65 4.88
CA LEU A 134 4.16 4.97 4.61
C LEU A 134 3.15 5.27 5.72
N ASN A 135 2.12 6.04 5.43
CA ASN A 135 1.10 6.49 6.39
C ASN A 135 -0.34 6.25 5.93
N TRP A 136 -0.53 5.77 4.70
CA TRP A 136 -1.83 5.31 4.16
C TRP A 136 -1.64 4.19 3.14
N VAL A 137 -2.72 3.47 2.85
CA VAL A 137 -2.86 2.54 1.74
C VAL A 137 -4.18 2.81 1.01
N PRO A 138 -4.30 2.52 -0.30
CA PRO A 138 -3.27 1.95 -1.16
C PRO A 138 -2.12 2.91 -1.45
N ARG A 139 -0.92 2.39 -1.53
CA ARG A 139 0.26 3.16 -1.92
C ARG A 139 1.09 2.34 -2.89
N PHE A 140 1.59 2.99 -3.95
CA PHE A 140 2.46 2.37 -4.94
C PHE A 140 3.85 3.02 -4.92
N ILE A 141 4.88 2.20 -5.12
CA ILE A 141 6.26 2.64 -5.38
C ILE A 141 6.73 1.94 -6.65
N ILE A 142 7.44 2.69 -7.48
CA ILE A 142 8.05 2.21 -8.72
C ILE A 142 9.57 2.33 -8.58
#